data_d5b2c87be429c13f77814da2b352b27c
#
_entry.id   d5b2c87be429c13f77814da2b352b27c
#
_cell.length_a   1.000
_cell.length_b   1.000
_cell.length_c   1.000
_cell.angle_alpha   90.00
_cell.angle_beta   90.00
_cell.angle_gamma   90.00
#
_symmetry.space_group_name_H-M   'P 1'
#
loop_
_entity.id
_entity.type
_entity.pdbx_description
1 polymer ?
#
loop_
_entity_poly.entity_id
_entity_poly.type
_entity_poly.pdbx_seq_one_letter_code
_entity_poly.pdbx_strand_id
1 'polypeptide(L)'
;MEKQDIILHVDHMTKCFGDLKVLNDISFDVHRGEFLCIVGPTGCGKTTFLNCITGLYDLTGGQILVNGELVDTKKHNIAYIFQEYSTMSWLTVEENVAFGLKMKRMPKDVIKKEVAEVLEMVGLTKYKDYY
;
A
#
# COMPACT_ATOMS: atom_id res chain seq x y z
N MET A 1 -30.93 -5.46 -2.47
CA MET A 1 -29.51 -5.75 -2.13
C MET A 1 -28.71 -4.54 -2.58
N GLU A 2 -28.26 -3.74 -1.60
CA GLU A 2 -27.34 -2.65 -1.89
C GLU A 2 -26.10 -3.27 -2.54
N LYS A 3 -25.67 -2.71 -3.68
CA LYS A 3 -24.36 -3.04 -4.26
C LYS A 3 -23.33 -2.68 -3.19
N GLN A 4 -22.82 -3.68 -2.46
CA GLN A 4 -21.71 -3.49 -1.58
C GLN A 4 -20.61 -2.79 -2.38
N ASP A 5 -20.09 -1.69 -1.85
CA ASP A 5 -19.13 -0.82 -2.52
C ASP A 5 -17.77 -1.56 -2.60
N ILE A 6 -17.54 -2.26 -3.72
CA ILE A 6 -16.29 -2.99 -3.98
C ILE A 6 -15.20 -1.96 -4.23
N ILE A 7 -14.21 -1.93 -3.35
CA ILE A 7 -13.06 -1.03 -3.45
C ILE A 7 -11.91 -1.67 -4.26
N LEU A 8 -11.75 -2.99 -4.15
CA LEU A 8 -10.75 -3.76 -4.88
C LEU A 8 -11.39 -4.98 -5.50
N HIS A 9 -11.24 -5.14 -6.81
CA HIS A 9 -11.66 -6.31 -7.56
C HIS A 9 -10.44 -6.94 -8.22
N VAL A 10 -10.16 -8.18 -7.88
CA VAL A 10 -9.08 -8.97 -8.47
C VAL A 10 -9.71 -10.06 -9.33
N ASP A 11 -9.35 -10.07 -10.61
CA ASP A 11 -9.94 -10.93 -11.61
C ASP A 11 -8.85 -11.75 -12.32
N HIS A 12 -8.86 -13.06 -12.08
CA HIS A 12 -7.94 -14.04 -12.69
C HIS A 12 -6.45 -13.66 -12.57
N MET A 13 -6.05 -13.04 -11.44
CA MET A 13 -4.69 -12.59 -11.21
C MET A 13 -3.70 -13.73 -11.31
N THR A 14 -2.76 -13.61 -12.25
CA THR A 14 -1.68 -14.57 -12.49
C THR A 14 -0.35 -13.83 -12.55
N LYS A 15 0.67 -14.36 -11.87
CA LYS A 15 2.03 -13.83 -11.89
C LYS A 15 3.06 -14.94 -12.07
N CYS A 16 3.88 -14.80 -13.12
CA CYS A 16 5.04 -15.65 -13.38
C CYS A 16 6.33 -14.82 -13.36
N PHE A 17 7.42 -15.44 -12.95
CA PHE A 17 8.79 -14.96 -13.10
C PHE A 17 9.55 -15.97 -13.95
N GLY A 18 9.71 -15.67 -15.25
CA GLY A 18 10.15 -16.66 -16.22
C GLY A 18 9.18 -17.85 -16.25
N ASP A 19 9.70 -19.05 -16.06
CA ASP A 19 8.90 -20.28 -16.06
C ASP A 19 8.21 -20.57 -14.70
N LEU A 20 8.58 -19.82 -13.65
CA LEU A 20 8.03 -20.02 -12.31
C LEU A 20 6.70 -19.26 -12.16
N LYS A 21 5.59 -20.00 -12.09
CA LYS A 21 4.28 -19.46 -11.76
C LYS A 21 4.12 -19.33 -10.24
N VAL A 22 4.08 -18.10 -9.73
CA VAL A 22 3.98 -17.79 -8.29
C VAL A 22 2.53 -17.57 -7.85
N LEU A 23 1.75 -16.86 -8.66
CA LEU A 23 0.31 -16.67 -8.44
C LEU A 23 -0.44 -17.29 -9.61
N ASN A 24 -1.50 -18.03 -9.33
CA ASN A 24 -2.23 -18.76 -10.35
C ASN A 24 -3.74 -18.56 -10.19
N ASP A 25 -4.31 -17.75 -11.08
CA ASP A 25 -5.75 -17.61 -11.25
C ASP A 25 -6.49 -17.21 -9.96
N ILE A 26 -6.06 -16.12 -9.32
CA ILE A 26 -6.64 -15.63 -8.07
C ILE A 26 -7.72 -14.60 -8.39
N SER A 27 -8.94 -14.82 -7.88
CA SER A 27 -10.06 -13.88 -8.03
C SER A 27 -10.78 -13.70 -6.71
N PHE A 28 -11.03 -12.43 -6.32
CA PHE A 28 -11.80 -12.06 -5.13
C PHE A 28 -12.14 -10.56 -5.15
N ASP A 29 -13.07 -10.18 -4.29
CA ASP A 29 -13.50 -8.81 -4.06
C ASP A 29 -13.17 -8.39 -2.64
N VAL A 30 -12.83 -7.10 -2.44
CA VAL A 30 -12.72 -6.45 -1.14
C VAL A 30 -13.67 -5.27 -1.09
N HIS A 31 -14.45 -5.19 -0.04
CA HIS A 31 -15.44 -4.14 0.16
C HIS A 31 -14.88 -3.00 1.00
N ARG A 32 -15.48 -1.83 0.87
CA ARG A 32 -15.08 -0.66 1.65
C ARG A 32 -15.20 -0.95 3.15
N GLY A 33 -14.11 -0.65 3.89
CA GLY A 33 -14.02 -0.89 5.33
C GLY A 33 -13.73 -2.34 5.72
N GLU A 34 -13.55 -3.23 4.75
CA GLU A 34 -13.20 -4.62 5.01
C GLU A 34 -11.74 -4.76 5.44
N PHE A 35 -11.49 -5.69 6.37
CA PHE A 35 -10.16 -6.14 6.79
C PHE A 35 -9.89 -7.53 6.21
N LEU A 36 -9.00 -7.61 5.23
CA LEU A 36 -8.59 -8.86 4.59
C LEU A 36 -7.27 -9.35 5.16
N CYS A 37 -7.23 -10.60 5.62
CA CYS A 37 -6.02 -11.26 6.10
C CYS A 37 -5.58 -12.37 5.13
N ILE A 38 -4.30 -12.34 4.72
CA ILE A 38 -3.71 -13.33 3.83
C ILE A 38 -2.71 -14.16 4.63
N VAL A 39 -3.00 -15.46 4.75
CA VAL A 39 -2.22 -16.41 5.54
C VAL A 39 -1.61 -17.47 4.62
N GLY A 40 -0.39 -17.89 4.94
CA GLY A 40 0.28 -18.96 4.20
C GLY A 40 1.74 -19.11 4.61
N PRO A 41 2.39 -20.22 4.25
CA PRO A 41 3.79 -20.49 4.58
C PRO A 41 4.75 -19.48 3.94
N THR A 42 5.98 -19.43 4.44
CA THR A 42 7.04 -18.61 3.82
C THR A 42 7.28 -19.05 2.39
N GLY A 43 7.41 -18.09 1.47
CA GLY A 43 7.68 -18.36 0.05
C GLY A 43 6.45 -18.71 -0.79
N CYS A 44 5.23 -18.74 -0.25
CA CYS A 44 4.03 -19.06 -1.02
C CYS A 44 3.48 -17.91 -1.89
N GLY A 45 4.18 -16.76 -1.97
CA GLY A 45 3.81 -15.66 -2.86
C GLY A 45 3.05 -14.49 -2.23
N LYS A 46 2.88 -14.42 -0.88
CA LYS A 46 2.15 -13.33 -0.22
C LYS A 46 2.69 -11.93 -0.57
N THR A 47 4.00 -11.75 -0.52
CA THR A 47 4.64 -10.47 -0.89
C THR A 47 4.47 -10.18 -2.39
N THR A 48 4.58 -11.19 -3.24
CA THR A 48 4.33 -11.05 -4.68
C THR A 48 2.89 -10.62 -4.94
N PHE A 49 1.93 -11.23 -4.22
CA PHE A 49 0.51 -10.87 -4.29
C PHE A 49 0.28 -9.39 -3.92
N LEU A 50 0.83 -8.93 -2.79
CA LEU A 50 0.72 -7.52 -2.38
C LEU A 50 1.38 -6.57 -3.38
N ASN A 51 2.55 -6.92 -3.91
CA ASN A 51 3.22 -6.09 -4.92
C ASN A 51 2.44 -6.00 -6.23
N CYS A 52 1.70 -7.03 -6.61
CA CYS A 52 0.79 -6.97 -7.75
C CYS A 52 -0.42 -6.07 -7.47
N ILE A 53 -1.04 -6.18 -6.28
CA ILE A 53 -2.20 -5.35 -5.90
C ILE A 53 -1.83 -3.86 -5.84
N THR A 54 -0.63 -3.55 -5.38
CA THR A 54 -0.15 -2.16 -5.33
C THR A 54 0.36 -1.64 -6.67
N GLY A 55 0.41 -2.47 -7.72
CA GLY A 55 0.93 -2.09 -9.02
C GLY A 55 2.46 -1.95 -9.07
N LEU A 56 3.19 -2.46 -8.06
CA LEU A 56 4.65 -2.53 -8.08
C LEU A 56 5.17 -3.61 -9.02
N TYR A 57 4.38 -4.67 -9.22
CA TYR A 57 4.65 -5.72 -10.20
C TYR A 57 3.53 -5.80 -11.21
N ASP A 58 3.89 -5.82 -12.49
CA ASP A 58 2.95 -6.10 -13.57
C ASP A 58 2.44 -7.54 -13.48
N LEU A 59 1.19 -7.73 -13.81
CA LEU A 59 0.58 -9.06 -13.93
C LEU A 59 1.07 -9.77 -15.19
N THR A 60 1.16 -11.10 -15.14
CA THR A 60 1.32 -11.94 -16.33
C THR A 60 -0.02 -12.24 -16.99
N GLY A 61 -1.11 -12.24 -16.20
CA GLY A 61 -2.47 -12.42 -16.67
C GLY A 61 -3.49 -11.94 -15.66
N GLY A 62 -4.72 -11.71 -16.12
CA GLY A 62 -5.80 -11.16 -15.32
C GLY A 62 -5.71 -9.64 -15.16
N GLN A 63 -6.51 -9.09 -14.26
CA GLN A 63 -6.56 -7.65 -13.99
C GLN A 63 -6.86 -7.34 -12.53
N ILE A 64 -6.51 -6.14 -12.10
CA ILE A 64 -6.84 -5.61 -10.78
C ILE A 64 -7.51 -4.25 -10.97
N LEU A 65 -8.69 -4.08 -10.40
CA LEU A 65 -9.44 -2.83 -10.44
C LEU A 65 -9.52 -2.25 -9.02
N VAL A 66 -9.27 -0.98 -8.91
CA VAL A 66 -9.46 -0.18 -7.69
C VAL A 66 -10.53 0.87 -7.96
N ASN A 67 -11.61 0.85 -7.20
CA ASN A 67 -12.81 1.67 -7.46
C ASN A 67 -13.34 1.56 -8.90
N GLY A 68 -13.24 0.36 -9.51
CA GLY A 68 -13.70 0.09 -10.86
C GLY A 68 -12.74 0.50 -11.99
N GLU A 69 -11.58 1.06 -11.69
CA GLU A 69 -10.54 1.42 -12.68
C GLU A 69 -9.32 0.52 -12.51
N LEU A 70 -8.58 0.25 -13.59
CA LEU A 70 -7.33 -0.50 -13.52
C LEU A 70 -6.37 0.15 -12.52
N VAL A 71 -5.71 -0.69 -11.71
CA VAL A 71 -4.78 -0.21 -10.69
C VAL A 71 -3.69 0.67 -11.31
N ASP A 72 -3.56 1.88 -10.76
CA ASP A 72 -2.54 2.86 -11.16
C ASP A 72 -2.05 3.58 -9.89
N THR A 73 -0.80 3.39 -9.53
CA THR A 73 -0.17 3.98 -8.34
C THR A 73 -0.16 5.51 -8.34
N LYS A 74 -0.29 6.15 -9.50
CA LYS A 74 -0.36 7.61 -9.64
C LYS A 74 -1.76 8.17 -9.39
N LYS A 75 -2.79 7.38 -9.68
CA LYS A 75 -4.20 7.77 -9.55
C LYS A 75 -4.80 7.33 -8.22
N HIS A 76 -4.51 6.10 -7.81
CA HIS A 76 -5.10 5.51 -6.62
C HIS A 76 -4.25 5.80 -5.38
N ASN A 77 -4.89 6.27 -4.32
CA ASN A 77 -4.21 6.51 -3.05
C ASN A 77 -4.06 5.19 -2.28
N ILE A 78 -3.06 4.41 -2.65
CA ILE A 78 -2.73 3.12 -2.03
C ILE A 78 -1.55 3.37 -1.08
N ALA A 79 -1.73 3.07 0.22
CA ALA A 79 -0.65 3.04 1.19
C ALA A 79 -0.10 1.62 1.31
N TYR A 80 1.22 1.46 1.22
CA TYR A 80 1.91 0.19 1.36
C TYR A 80 2.98 0.27 2.44
N ILE A 81 2.90 -0.63 3.42
CA ILE A 81 3.91 -0.75 4.47
C ILE A 81 4.81 -1.93 4.11
N PHE A 82 6.07 -1.64 3.83
CA PHE A 82 7.07 -2.66 3.49
C PHE A 82 7.43 -3.53 4.69
N GLN A 83 7.79 -4.77 4.44
CA GLN A 83 8.26 -5.71 5.45
C GLN A 83 9.63 -5.28 6.02
N GLU A 84 10.48 -4.69 5.18
CA GLU A 84 11.78 -4.14 5.58
C GLU A 84 11.66 -2.65 5.92
N TYR A 85 12.65 -2.12 6.66
CA TYR A 85 12.69 -0.71 7.01
C TYR A 85 12.78 0.15 5.76
N SER A 86 11.77 0.97 5.54
CA SER A 86 11.70 1.92 4.41
C SER A 86 11.94 3.37 4.83
N THR A 87 12.42 3.59 6.06
CA THR A 87 12.76 4.91 6.55
C THR A 87 14.05 5.42 5.93
N MET A 88 14.11 6.73 5.69
CA MET A 88 15.31 7.41 5.23
C MET A 88 16.19 7.70 6.43
N SER A 89 17.29 6.95 6.59
CA SER A 89 18.17 7.01 7.77
C SER A 89 18.90 8.35 7.95
N TRP A 90 18.92 9.20 6.93
CA TRP A 90 19.51 10.56 6.96
C TRP A 90 18.48 11.65 7.31
N LEU A 91 17.22 11.30 7.50
CA LEU A 91 16.14 12.19 7.92
C LEU A 91 15.73 11.87 9.36
N THR A 92 15.30 12.89 10.09
CA THR A 92 14.70 12.71 11.42
C THR A 92 13.35 12.00 11.32
N VAL A 93 12.82 11.54 12.46
CA VAL A 93 11.48 10.95 12.56
C VAL A 93 10.42 11.92 12.00
N GLU A 94 10.46 13.20 12.39
CA GLU A 94 9.54 14.22 11.88
C GLU A 94 9.64 14.38 10.36
N GLU A 95 10.86 14.41 9.83
CA GLU A 95 11.09 14.55 8.40
C GLU A 95 10.64 13.35 7.59
N ASN A 96 10.83 12.13 8.12
CA ASN A 96 10.34 10.89 7.53
C ASN A 96 8.80 10.90 7.46
N VAL A 97 8.12 11.27 8.55
CA VAL A 97 6.65 11.38 8.59
C VAL A 97 6.15 12.46 7.61
N ALA A 98 6.86 13.60 7.55
CA ALA A 98 6.51 14.70 6.66
C ALA A 98 6.75 14.40 5.17
N PHE A 99 7.57 13.39 4.84
CA PHE A 99 8.07 13.17 3.49
C PHE A 99 6.94 13.04 2.45
N GLY A 100 5.94 12.20 2.69
CA GLY A 100 4.81 12.00 1.77
C GLY A 100 4.01 13.28 1.52
N LEU A 101 3.81 14.10 2.57
CA LEU A 101 3.08 15.37 2.45
C LEU A 101 3.91 16.42 1.68
N LYS A 102 5.24 16.44 1.87
CA LYS A 102 6.17 17.27 1.09
C LYS A 102 6.14 16.89 -0.39
N MET A 103 6.12 15.59 -0.71
CA MET A 103 6.02 15.12 -2.10
C MET A 103 4.69 15.51 -2.76
N LYS A 104 3.60 15.55 -2.02
CA LYS A 104 2.28 16.07 -2.46
C LYS A 104 2.24 17.59 -2.53
N ARG A 105 3.34 18.30 -2.23
CA ARG A 105 3.47 19.77 -2.23
C ARG A 105 2.42 20.47 -1.37
N MET A 106 2.07 19.88 -0.24
CA MET A 106 1.13 20.49 0.70
C MET A 106 1.72 21.75 1.36
N PRO A 107 0.89 22.72 1.77
CA PRO A 107 1.32 23.92 2.50
C PRO A 107 2.08 23.55 3.79
N LYS A 108 3.10 24.32 4.16
CA LYS A 108 3.98 24.02 5.31
C LYS A 108 3.26 23.99 6.65
N ASP A 109 2.29 24.85 6.83
CA ASP A 109 1.43 24.93 8.02
C ASP A 109 0.56 23.65 8.17
N VAL A 110 0.01 23.15 7.06
CA VAL A 110 -0.74 21.90 7.03
C VAL A 110 0.18 20.72 7.35
N ILE A 111 1.36 20.64 6.71
CA ILE A 111 2.34 19.57 7.00
C ILE A 111 2.69 19.56 8.49
N LYS A 112 2.99 20.72 9.08
CA LYS A 112 3.37 20.81 10.48
C LYS A 112 2.27 20.31 11.42
N LYS A 113 1.01 20.66 11.12
CA LYS A 113 -0.15 20.22 11.90
C LYS A 113 -0.36 18.71 11.79
N GLU A 114 -0.48 18.19 10.57
CA GLU A 114 -0.71 16.76 10.31
C GLU A 114 0.40 15.87 10.89
N VAL A 115 1.67 16.28 10.76
CA VAL A 115 2.81 15.55 11.31
C VAL A 115 2.77 15.52 12.83
N ALA A 116 2.43 16.64 13.49
CA ALA A 116 2.32 16.68 14.94
C ALA A 116 1.20 15.75 15.46
N GLU A 117 0.05 15.76 14.81
CA GLU A 117 -1.08 14.89 15.15
C GLU A 117 -0.73 13.40 14.97
N VAL A 118 -0.06 13.04 13.87
CA VAL A 118 0.38 11.65 13.64
C VAL A 118 1.40 11.21 14.67
N LEU A 119 2.41 12.05 14.98
CA LEU A 119 3.45 11.74 15.98
C LEU A 119 2.85 11.56 17.38
N GLU A 120 1.85 12.34 17.74
CA GLU A 120 1.12 12.18 18.99
C GLU A 120 0.34 10.87 19.01
N MET A 121 -0.40 10.57 17.94
CA MET A 121 -1.19 9.33 17.80
C MET A 121 -0.36 8.07 18.00
N VAL A 122 0.88 8.04 17.47
CA VAL A 122 1.79 6.89 17.57
C VAL A 122 2.75 6.98 18.76
N GLY A 123 2.67 8.02 19.60
CA GLY A 123 3.50 8.19 20.80
C GLY A 123 4.97 8.57 20.53
N LEU A 124 5.26 9.09 19.34
CA LEU A 124 6.64 9.43 18.91
C LEU A 124 6.99 10.91 19.05
N THR A 125 6.15 11.74 19.62
CA THR A 125 6.39 13.20 19.76
C THR A 125 7.73 13.53 20.41
N LYS A 126 8.15 12.74 21.42
CA LYS A 126 9.44 12.93 22.12
C LYS A 126 10.66 12.58 21.26
N TYR A 127 10.48 11.81 20.21
CA TYR A 127 11.54 11.30 19.36
C TYR A 127 11.59 11.98 17.99
N LYS A 128 10.81 13.04 17.78
CA LYS A 128 10.64 13.70 16.49
C LYS A 128 11.96 14.16 15.85
N ASP A 129 12.94 14.56 16.66
CA ASP A 129 14.25 15.08 16.23
C ASP A 129 15.34 13.98 16.16
N TYR A 130 14.99 12.71 16.44
CA TYR A 130 15.90 11.56 16.35
C TYR A 130 15.98 11.04 14.90
N TYR A 131 17.15 10.45 14.56
CA TYR A 131 17.40 9.80 13.28
C TYR A 131 17.07 8.30 13.32
#